data_b5da273a11c6191a5290128b18d21dff
#
_entry.id   b5da273a11c6191a5290128b18d21dff
#
_cell.length_a   1.000
_cell.length_b   1.000
_cell.length_c   1.000
_cell.angle_alpha   90.00
_cell.angle_beta   90.00
_cell.angle_gamma   90.00
#
_symmetry.space_group_name_H-M   'P 1'
#
loop_
_entity.id
_entity.type
_entity.pdbx_description
1 polymer ?
#
loop_
_entity_poly.entity_id
_entity_poly.type
_entity_poly.pdbx_seq_one_letter_code
_entity_poly.pdbx_strand_id
1 'polypeptide(L)'
;LYNASEKAIERVEQITGKKVTFYKTDMLDREGVKKIFDNEKIDAVIHFAGLKAVGESVHKPIEYYHNNMTGTLILCDEMRNHGVKNIIFSSSATVYGDPAQIPITEECPKGTPTNPYGWTKSMLEQVLTDIHTADPEWNVILLRYFNPIGAHKSGLIGEDPKGIPNNLLPYVAQVAIGKLDCIGVFGDDYDTPDGTGVRDYI
;
A
#
# COMPACT_ATOMS: atom_id res chain seq x y z
N LEU A 1 -12.89 4.78 3.47
CA LEU A 1 -12.40 5.60 2.34
C LEU A 1 -11.70 6.87 2.88
N TYR A 2 -10.54 6.71 3.50
CA TYR A 2 -9.75 7.84 4.05
C TYR A 2 -9.30 8.79 2.92
N ASN A 3 -8.58 8.27 1.93
CA ASN A 3 -8.05 9.03 0.80
C ASN A 3 -8.48 8.46 -0.56
N ALA A 4 -9.74 8.05 -0.67
CA ALA A 4 -10.30 7.43 -1.86
C ALA A 4 -11.76 7.84 -2.08
N SER A 5 -12.31 7.48 -3.25
CA SER A 5 -13.68 7.76 -3.64
C SER A 5 -14.35 6.48 -4.18
N GLU A 6 -15.63 6.30 -3.92
CA GLU A 6 -16.44 5.22 -4.50
C GLU A 6 -16.49 5.29 -6.03
N LYS A 7 -16.30 6.49 -6.58
CA LYS A 7 -16.21 6.72 -8.03
C LYS A 7 -15.15 5.85 -8.72
N ALA A 8 -14.08 5.45 -8.00
CA ALA A 8 -13.08 4.54 -8.54
C ALA A 8 -13.68 3.15 -8.84
N ILE A 9 -14.59 2.67 -8.00
CA ILE A 9 -15.28 1.38 -8.19
C ILE A 9 -16.22 1.45 -9.39
N GLU A 10 -17.01 2.52 -9.49
CA GLU A 10 -17.90 2.75 -10.64
C GLU A 10 -17.12 2.74 -11.96
N ARG A 11 -15.93 3.35 -11.97
CA ARG A 11 -15.05 3.40 -13.14
C ARG A 11 -14.43 2.03 -13.46
N VAL A 12 -14.08 1.24 -12.44
CA VAL A 12 -13.65 -0.15 -12.65
C VAL A 12 -14.76 -0.97 -13.29
N GLU A 13 -16.01 -0.85 -12.80
CA GLU A 13 -17.16 -1.52 -13.41
C GLU A 13 -17.37 -1.07 -14.87
N GLN A 14 -17.24 0.23 -15.13
CA GLN A 14 -17.36 0.77 -16.50
C GLN A 14 -16.28 0.23 -17.43
N ILE A 15 -15.03 0.12 -16.98
CA ILE A 15 -13.91 -0.38 -17.76
C ILE A 15 -14.03 -1.88 -18.03
N THR A 16 -14.43 -2.64 -17.03
CA THR A 16 -14.43 -4.11 -17.08
C THR A 16 -15.74 -4.70 -17.58
N GLY A 17 -16.83 -3.95 -17.52
CA GLY A 17 -18.18 -4.45 -17.73
C GLY A 17 -18.68 -5.42 -16.66
N LYS A 18 -17.93 -5.55 -15.54
CA LYS A 18 -18.25 -6.46 -14.43
C LYS A 18 -18.70 -5.68 -13.20
N LYS A 19 -19.62 -6.26 -12.43
CA LYS A 19 -20.03 -5.71 -11.15
C LYS A 19 -19.04 -6.07 -10.05
N VAL A 20 -18.83 -5.13 -9.12
CA VAL A 20 -18.01 -5.30 -7.92
C VAL A 20 -18.95 -5.31 -6.72
N THR A 21 -18.93 -6.36 -5.91
CA THR A 21 -19.57 -6.32 -4.59
C THR A 21 -18.74 -5.44 -3.67
N PHE A 22 -19.32 -4.33 -3.24
CA PHE A 22 -18.60 -3.32 -2.47
C PHE A 22 -19.13 -3.23 -1.05
N TYR A 23 -18.24 -3.40 -0.08
CA TYR A 23 -18.51 -3.20 1.34
C TYR A 23 -17.73 -1.98 1.83
N LYS A 24 -18.43 -0.93 2.28
CA LYS A 24 -17.82 0.24 2.89
C LYS A 24 -17.57 -0.03 4.36
N THR A 25 -16.49 -0.74 4.64
CA THR A 25 -16.12 -1.19 5.99
C THR A 25 -14.73 -0.66 6.34
N ASP A 26 -14.52 -0.28 7.59
CA ASP A 26 -13.20 0.02 8.12
C ASP A 26 -12.49 -1.29 8.49
N MET A 27 -11.19 -1.39 8.22
CA MET A 27 -10.39 -2.57 8.59
C MET A 27 -10.29 -2.78 10.11
N LEU A 28 -10.53 -1.73 10.89
CA LEU A 28 -10.56 -1.80 12.35
C LEU A 28 -11.93 -2.26 12.89
N ASP A 29 -12.96 -2.27 12.06
CA ASP A 29 -14.28 -2.81 12.39
C ASP A 29 -14.30 -4.32 12.18
N ARG A 30 -13.93 -5.08 13.24
CA ARG A 30 -13.90 -6.55 13.21
C ARG A 30 -15.23 -7.16 12.75
N GLU A 31 -16.35 -6.66 13.28
CA GLU A 31 -17.67 -7.20 12.94
C GLU A 31 -18.02 -6.91 11.47
N GLY A 32 -17.65 -5.74 10.97
CA GLY A 32 -17.79 -5.41 9.56
C GLY A 32 -16.94 -6.30 8.65
N VAL A 33 -15.68 -6.55 9.01
CA VAL A 33 -14.79 -7.47 8.27
C VAL A 33 -15.33 -8.90 8.33
N LYS A 34 -15.70 -9.41 9.52
CA LYS A 34 -16.30 -10.73 9.70
C LYS A 34 -17.52 -10.92 8.81
N LYS A 35 -18.42 -9.94 8.78
CA LYS A 35 -19.65 -9.99 7.97
C LYS A 35 -19.38 -10.15 6.47
N ILE A 36 -18.25 -9.63 5.96
CA ILE A 36 -17.85 -9.83 4.57
C ILE A 36 -17.56 -11.32 4.33
N PHE A 37 -16.76 -11.95 5.22
CA PHE A 37 -16.42 -13.37 5.09
C PHE A 37 -17.62 -14.29 5.32
N ASP A 38 -18.58 -13.89 6.18
CA ASP A 38 -19.82 -14.65 6.40
C ASP A 38 -20.72 -14.66 5.14
N ASN A 39 -20.72 -13.57 4.36
CA ASN A 39 -21.64 -13.38 3.23
C ASN A 39 -21.04 -13.77 1.87
N GLU A 40 -19.72 -13.74 1.75
CA GLU A 40 -19.04 -13.92 0.46
C GLU A 40 -18.14 -15.17 0.47
N LYS A 41 -18.13 -15.90 -0.63
CA LYS A 41 -17.15 -16.96 -0.85
C LYS A 41 -15.84 -16.34 -1.31
N ILE A 42 -14.87 -16.27 -0.40
CA ILE A 42 -13.56 -15.69 -0.66
C ILE A 42 -12.52 -16.79 -0.78
N ASP A 43 -11.80 -16.83 -1.90
CA ASP A 43 -10.73 -17.79 -2.16
C ASP A 43 -9.33 -17.21 -1.83
N ALA A 44 -9.18 -15.90 -1.95
CA ALA A 44 -7.92 -15.20 -1.68
C ALA A 44 -8.16 -13.73 -1.35
N VAL A 45 -7.22 -13.12 -0.65
CA VAL A 45 -7.22 -11.70 -0.29
C VAL A 45 -6.03 -11.00 -0.93
N ILE A 46 -6.28 -9.86 -1.60
CA ILE A 46 -5.24 -8.92 -2.00
C ILE A 46 -5.35 -7.72 -1.06
N HIS A 47 -4.37 -7.57 -0.18
CA HIS A 47 -4.41 -6.59 0.90
C HIS A 47 -3.62 -5.34 0.54
N PHE A 48 -4.30 -4.33 0.00
CA PHE A 48 -3.76 -3.00 -0.28
C PHE A 48 -4.09 -1.95 0.79
N ALA A 49 -4.99 -2.24 1.71
CA ALA A 49 -5.42 -1.28 2.70
C ALA A 49 -4.29 -0.92 3.68
N GLY A 50 -4.19 0.36 4.00
CA GLY A 50 -3.21 0.89 4.95
C GLY A 50 -2.93 2.36 4.72
N LEU A 51 -2.51 3.06 5.77
CA LEU A 51 -1.95 4.40 5.68
C LEU A 51 -0.54 4.29 5.08
N LYS A 52 -0.21 5.11 4.07
CA LYS A 52 1.02 4.95 3.28
C LYS A 52 1.90 6.22 3.17
N ALA A 53 1.49 7.34 3.73
CA ALA A 53 2.23 8.59 3.62
C ALA A 53 3.41 8.62 4.61
N VAL A 54 4.64 8.44 4.08
CA VAL A 54 5.88 8.36 4.87
C VAL A 54 6.04 9.56 5.80
N GLY A 55 5.93 10.79 5.29
CA GLY A 55 6.07 12.02 6.09
C GLY A 55 5.00 12.14 7.18
N GLU A 56 3.73 11.81 6.87
CA GLU A 56 2.65 11.82 7.86
C GLU A 56 2.91 10.79 8.98
N SER A 57 3.48 9.64 8.66
CA SER A 57 3.75 8.58 9.64
C SER A 57 4.67 9.04 10.78
N VAL A 58 5.61 9.93 10.47
CA VAL A 58 6.54 10.50 11.47
C VAL A 58 5.80 11.36 12.48
N HIS A 59 4.75 12.06 12.05
CA HIS A 59 3.96 12.93 12.92
C HIS A 59 2.78 12.23 13.61
N LYS A 60 2.35 11.08 13.07
CA LYS A 60 1.19 10.30 13.55
C LYS A 60 1.51 8.82 13.71
N PRO A 61 2.58 8.45 14.43
CA PRO A 61 3.04 7.06 14.49
C PRO A 61 1.99 6.11 15.09
N ILE A 62 1.26 6.54 16.12
CA ILE A 62 0.26 5.70 16.79
C ILE A 62 -0.85 5.32 15.82
N GLU A 63 -1.37 6.28 15.05
CA GLU A 63 -2.41 6.05 14.05
C GLU A 63 -1.93 5.09 12.96
N TYR A 64 -0.67 5.19 12.53
CA TYR A 64 -0.09 4.28 11.54
C TYR A 64 0.04 2.86 12.07
N TYR A 65 0.59 2.69 13.28
CA TYR A 65 0.67 1.37 13.90
C TYR A 65 -0.72 0.79 14.16
N HIS A 66 -1.62 1.57 14.74
CA HIS A 66 -2.96 1.10 15.04
C HIS A 66 -3.71 0.70 13.76
N ASN A 67 -3.76 1.56 12.76
CA ASN A 67 -4.48 1.27 11.52
C ASN A 67 -3.86 0.08 10.77
N ASN A 68 -2.56 0.12 10.50
CA ASN A 68 -1.92 -0.86 9.63
C ASN A 68 -1.75 -2.22 10.33
N MET A 69 -1.28 -2.23 11.58
CA MET A 69 -1.05 -3.48 12.30
C MET A 69 -2.38 -4.11 12.74
N THR A 70 -3.20 -3.37 13.49
CA THR A 70 -4.45 -3.92 14.04
C THR A 70 -5.41 -4.32 12.92
N GLY A 71 -5.56 -3.49 11.88
CA GLY A 71 -6.42 -3.81 10.74
C GLY A 71 -5.97 -5.08 10.01
N THR A 72 -4.68 -5.28 9.79
CA THR A 72 -4.15 -6.50 9.16
C THR A 72 -4.32 -7.72 10.06
N LEU A 73 -4.11 -7.57 11.38
CA LEU A 73 -4.32 -8.68 12.32
C LEU A 73 -5.79 -9.12 12.38
N ILE A 74 -6.74 -8.17 12.36
CA ILE A 74 -8.18 -8.46 12.27
C ILE A 74 -8.47 -9.23 10.98
N LEU A 75 -7.95 -8.77 9.84
CA LEU A 75 -8.11 -9.44 8.56
C LEU A 75 -7.60 -10.88 8.59
N CYS A 76 -6.36 -11.10 9.05
CA CYS A 76 -5.77 -12.43 9.13
C CYS A 76 -6.54 -13.36 10.08
N ASP A 77 -7.07 -12.83 11.18
CA ASP A 77 -7.88 -13.60 12.12
C ASP A 77 -9.21 -14.04 11.48
N GLU A 78 -9.89 -13.15 10.77
CA GLU A 78 -11.12 -13.49 10.05
C GLU A 78 -10.86 -14.43 8.87
N MET A 79 -9.76 -14.26 8.14
CA MET A 79 -9.31 -15.22 7.11
C MET A 79 -9.13 -16.62 7.70
N ARG A 80 -8.43 -16.73 8.83
CA ARG A 80 -8.23 -18.01 9.55
C ARG A 80 -9.55 -18.63 9.97
N ASN A 81 -10.45 -17.85 10.56
CA ASN A 81 -11.75 -18.32 11.07
C ASN A 81 -12.65 -18.86 9.95
N HIS A 82 -12.45 -18.39 8.70
CA HIS A 82 -13.25 -18.80 7.53
C HIS A 82 -12.47 -19.70 6.56
N GLY A 83 -11.29 -20.19 6.95
CA GLY A 83 -10.48 -21.11 6.13
C GLY A 83 -9.86 -20.50 4.89
N VAL A 84 -9.79 -19.17 4.80
CA VAL A 84 -9.14 -18.44 3.69
C VAL A 84 -7.66 -18.29 4.01
N LYS A 85 -6.79 -18.95 3.25
CA LYS A 85 -5.35 -19.05 3.55
C LYS A 85 -4.44 -18.45 2.46
N ASN A 86 -5.02 -17.80 1.45
CA ASN A 86 -4.25 -17.17 0.37
C ASN A 86 -4.26 -15.65 0.55
N ILE A 87 -3.07 -15.06 0.76
CA ILE A 87 -2.94 -13.60 0.90
C ILE A 87 -1.80 -13.05 0.06
N ILE A 88 -2.10 -11.97 -0.67
CA ILE A 88 -1.12 -11.14 -1.34
C ILE A 88 -1.06 -9.82 -0.57
N PHE A 89 0.07 -9.54 0.04
CA PHE A 89 0.26 -8.34 0.86
C PHE A 89 1.05 -7.26 0.12
N SER A 90 0.48 -6.07 0.03
CA SER A 90 1.16 -4.88 -0.45
C SER A 90 2.18 -4.41 0.58
N SER A 91 3.40 -4.91 0.47
CA SER A 91 4.55 -4.43 1.23
C SER A 91 5.19 -3.20 0.55
N SER A 92 6.43 -2.90 0.81
CA SER A 92 7.13 -1.74 0.28
C SER A 92 8.63 -1.98 0.25
N ALA A 93 9.32 -1.41 -0.72
CA ALA A 93 10.78 -1.39 -0.75
C ALA A 93 11.40 -0.69 0.47
N THR A 94 10.64 0.12 1.21
CA THR A 94 11.10 0.73 2.47
C THR A 94 11.54 -0.28 3.54
N VAL A 95 11.15 -1.57 3.41
CA VAL A 95 11.60 -2.64 4.31
C VAL A 95 13.09 -2.96 4.17
N TYR A 96 13.71 -2.60 3.06
CA TYR A 96 15.16 -2.75 2.86
C TYR A 96 15.98 -1.70 3.62
N GLY A 97 15.35 -0.58 4.05
CA GLY A 97 16.05 0.51 4.71
C GLY A 97 17.12 1.11 3.79
N ASP A 98 18.35 1.21 4.30
CA ASP A 98 19.52 1.54 3.50
C ASP A 98 20.11 0.23 2.96
N PRO A 99 20.00 -0.03 1.64
CA PRO A 99 20.32 -1.34 1.08
C PRO A 99 21.83 -1.56 1.02
N ALA A 100 22.25 -2.79 1.33
CA ALA A 100 23.66 -3.18 1.29
C ALA A 100 24.23 -3.27 -0.14
N GLN A 101 23.35 -3.36 -1.16
CA GLN A 101 23.75 -3.41 -2.57
C GLN A 101 22.70 -2.77 -3.48
N ILE A 102 23.15 -2.30 -4.62
CA ILE A 102 22.34 -1.77 -5.74
C ILE A 102 22.78 -2.49 -7.02
N PRO A 103 21.84 -3.03 -7.83
CA PRO A 103 20.39 -3.02 -7.65
C PRO A 103 19.93 -3.93 -6.49
N ILE A 104 18.81 -3.56 -5.86
CA ILE A 104 18.17 -4.33 -4.80
C ILE A 104 17.47 -5.54 -5.43
N THR A 105 17.65 -6.71 -4.81
CA THR A 105 16.94 -7.95 -5.16
C THR A 105 16.18 -8.48 -3.96
N GLU A 106 15.30 -9.47 -4.17
CA GLU A 106 14.55 -10.12 -3.10
C GLU A 106 15.45 -10.86 -2.09
N GLU A 107 16.68 -11.21 -2.50
CA GLU A 107 17.69 -11.83 -1.63
C GLU A 107 18.34 -10.84 -0.67
N CYS A 108 18.21 -9.53 -0.92
CA CYS A 108 18.73 -8.53 -0.02
C CYS A 108 18.06 -8.65 1.35
N PRO A 109 18.84 -8.61 2.44
CA PRO A 109 18.27 -8.66 3.78
C PRO A 109 17.37 -7.46 4.03
N LYS A 110 16.34 -7.65 4.87
CA LYS A 110 15.58 -6.52 5.40
C LYS A 110 16.51 -5.66 6.25
N GLY A 111 16.48 -4.37 5.99
CA GLY A 111 17.23 -3.37 6.76
C GLY A 111 16.41 -2.79 7.90
N THR A 112 16.87 -1.64 8.39
CA THR A 112 16.16 -0.86 9.40
C THR A 112 15.33 0.23 8.72
N PRO A 113 14.00 0.13 8.71
CA PRO A 113 13.16 1.20 8.19
C PRO A 113 13.39 2.52 8.93
N THR A 114 13.39 3.62 8.20
CA THR A 114 13.69 4.96 8.74
C THR A 114 12.46 5.71 9.24
N ASN A 115 11.27 5.12 9.14
CA ASN A 115 10.01 5.78 9.47
C ASN A 115 8.94 4.77 9.93
N PRO A 116 7.90 5.23 10.67
CA PRO A 116 6.86 4.35 11.19
C PRO A 116 6.08 3.57 10.11
N TYR A 117 5.82 4.18 8.94
CA TYR A 117 5.20 3.45 7.83
C TYR A 117 6.02 2.24 7.39
N GLY A 118 7.33 2.44 7.15
CA GLY A 118 8.24 1.34 6.79
C GLY A 118 8.29 0.25 7.86
N TRP A 119 8.28 0.64 9.14
CA TRP A 119 8.21 -0.30 10.24
C TRP A 119 6.92 -1.11 10.24
N THR A 120 5.75 -0.50 9.99
CA THR A 120 4.50 -1.28 9.89
C THR A 120 4.57 -2.33 8.78
N LYS A 121 5.17 -2.00 7.64
CA LYS A 121 5.35 -2.96 6.53
C LYS A 121 6.32 -4.09 6.91
N SER A 122 7.48 -3.76 7.48
CA SER A 122 8.48 -4.73 7.90
C SER A 122 7.95 -5.70 8.98
N MET A 123 7.22 -5.18 9.98
CA MET A 123 6.59 -6.00 11.02
C MET A 123 5.49 -6.88 10.47
N LEU A 124 4.65 -6.38 9.55
CA LEU A 124 3.58 -7.17 8.93
C LEU A 124 4.13 -8.28 8.03
N GLU A 125 5.25 -8.07 7.34
CA GLU A 125 5.93 -9.16 6.65
C GLU A 125 6.36 -10.26 7.63
N GLN A 126 6.87 -9.89 8.81
CA GLN A 126 7.23 -10.88 9.85
C GLN A 126 5.99 -11.62 10.35
N VAL A 127 4.92 -10.90 10.69
CA VAL A 127 3.65 -11.52 11.14
C VAL A 127 3.14 -12.53 10.12
N LEU A 128 3.11 -12.17 8.83
CA LEU A 128 2.63 -13.06 7.77
C LEU A 128 3.56 -14.27 7.57
N THR A 129 4.85 -14.08 7.71
CA THR A 129 5.84 -15.18 7.68
C THR A 129 5.62 -16.14 8.86
N ASP A 130 5.36 -15.61 10.06
CA ASP A 130 5.11 -16.43 11.26
C ASP A 130 3.78 -17.19 11.14
N ILE A 131 2.74 -16.58 10.54
CA ILE A 131 1.46 -17.25 10.23
C ILE A 131 1.70 -18.46 9.30
N HIS A 132 2.46 -18.29 8.21
CA HIS A 132 2.81 -19.39 7.31
C HIS A 132 3.65 -20.45 8.02
N THR A 133 4.59 -20.06 8.88
CA THR A 133 5.43 -21.00 9.64
C THR A 133 4.59 -21.83 10.61
N ALA A 134 3.59 -21.22 11.25
CA ALA A 134 2.68 -21.91 12.16
C ALA A 134 1.67 -22.82 11.44
N ASP A 135 1.28 -22.46 10.23
CA ASP A 135 0.35 -23.21 9.39
C ASP A 135 0.79 -23.12 7.92
N PRO A 136 1.53 -24.15 7.43
CA PRO A 136 2.09 -24.15 6.06
C PRO A 136 1.05 -24.19 4.93
N GLU A 137 -0.24 -24.34 5.22
CA GLU A 137 -1.29 -24.23 4.22
C GLU A 137 -1.56 -22.75 3.81
N TRP A 138 -1.07 -21.80 4.59
CA TRP A 138 -1.12 -20.40 4.19
C TRP A 138 -0.16 -20.13 3.03
N ASN A 139 -0.68 -19.52 1.98
CA ASN A 139 0.08 -19.01 0.85
C ASN A 139 0.21 -17.50 0.99
N VAL A 140 1.41 -17.04 1.31
CA VAL A 140 1.70 -15.62 1.54
C VAL A 140 2.60 -15.10 0.43
N ILE A 141 2.16 -14.06 -0.27
CA ILE A 141 2.96 -13.34 -1.25
C ILE A 141 3.17 -11.91 -0.75
N LEU A 142 4.44 -11.51 -0.64
CA LEU A 142 4.86 -10.18 -0.18
C LEU A 142 5.35 -9.37 -1.37
N LEU A 143 4.62 -8.32 -1.76
CA LEU A 143 4.98 -7.46 -2.89
C LEU A 143 5.66 -6.19 -2.40
N ARG A 144 6.97 -6.08 -2.58
CA ARG A 144 7.78 -4.93 -2.17
C ARG A 144 7.88 -3.90 -3.29
N TYR A 145 6.85 -3.05 -3.38
CA TYR A 145 6.81 -2.01 -4.41
C TYR A 145 7.85 -0.91 -4.17
N PHE A 146 8.47 -0.45 -5.24
CA PHE A 146 9.22 0.82 -5.29
C PHE A 146 8.22 1.98 -5.47
N ASN A 147 8.31 2.75 -6.53
CA ASN A 147 7.42 3.90 -6.77
C ASN A 147 6.49 3.58 -7.94
N PRO A 148 5.32 2.95 -7.69
CA PRO A 148 4.40 2.65 -8.77
C PRO A 148 3.82 3.95 -9.33
N ILE A 149 3.83 4.06 -10.65
CA ILE A 149 3.25 5.16 -11.40
C ILE A 149 2.34 4.62 -12.49
N GLY A 150 1.47 5.45 -12.99
CA GLY A 150 0.67 5.12 -14.15
C GLY A 150 -0.81 5.29 -13.94
N ALA A 151 -1.51 5.06 -15.04
CA ALA A 151 -2.95 5.15 -15.12
C ALA A 151 -3.46 4.15 -16.15
N HIS A 152 -4.72 3.77 -16.07
CA HIS A 152 -5.34 2.93 -17.07
C HIS A 152 -5.49 3.71 -18.40
N LYS A 153 -5.26 3.03 -19.54
CA LYS A 153 -5.33 3.62 -20.89
C LYS A 153 -6.64 4.33 -21.23
N SER A 154 -7.74 4.02 -20.52
CA SER A 154 -9.02 4.74 -20.68
C SER A 154 -9.00 6.18 -20.18
N GLY A 155 -8.01 6.58 -19.37
CA GLY A 155 -7.99 7.86 -18.66
C GLY A 155 -9.02 8.00 -17.53
N LEU A 156 -9.76 6.93 -17.21
CA LEU A 156 -10.82 6.98 -16.19
C LEU A 156 -10.31 6.77 -14.77
N ILE A 157 -9.23 6.01 -14.61
CA ILE A 157 -8.59 5.75 -13.31
C ILE A 157 -7.08 5.96 -13.38
N GLY A 158 -6.58 6.47 -12.30
CA GLY A 158 -5.18 6.76 -12.04
C GLY A 158 -5.03 7.15 -10.58
N GLU A 159 -3.95 7.83 -10.21
CA GLU A 159 -3.75 8.33 -8.87
C GLU A 159 -4.42 9.69 -8.68
N ASP A 160 -5.47 9.75 -7.86
CA ASP A 160 -6.23 10.97 -7.57
C ASP A 160 -6.43 11.14 -6.05
N PRO A 161 -5.36 11.51 -5.32
CA PRO A 161 -5.42 11.68 -3.88
C PRO A 161 -6.25 12.92 -3.49
N LYS A 162 -6.87 12.85 -2.32
CA LYS A 162 -7.48 14.04 -1.70
C LYS A 162 -6.38 14.95 -1.13
N GLY A 163 -6.47 16.24 -1.40
CA GLY A 163 -5.52 17.24 -0.93
C GLY A 163 -4.24 17.30 -1.76
N ILE A 164 -3.12 17.68 -1.12
CA ILE A 164 -1.81 17.79 -1.78
C ILE A 164 -1.25 16.40 -2.02
N PRO A 165 -0.85 16.07 -3.28
CA PRO A 165 -0.24 14.77 -3.57
C PRO A 165 1.07 14.55 -2.82
N ASN A 166 1.30 13.30 -2.40
CA ASN A 166 2.58 12.90 -1.81
C ASN A 166 3.51 12.21 -2.82
N ASN A 167 2.97 11.76 -3.96
CA ASN A 167 3.72 11.13 -5.03
C ASN A 167 3.98 12.12 -6.16
N LEU A 168 5.07 11.90 -6.92
CA LEU A 168 5.53 12.82 -7.97
C LEU A 168 4.48 12.98 -9.08
N LEU A 169 3.98 11.88 -9.66
CA LEU A 169 3.15 11.95 -10.87
C LEU A 169 1.84 12.70 -10.70
N PRO A 170 1.04 12.50 -9.63
CA PRO A 170 -0.16 13.31 -9.42
C PRO A 170 0.17 14.78 -9.14
N TYR A 171 1.35 15.08 -8.55
CA TYR A 171 1.81 16.45 -8.39
C TYR A 171 2.12 17.09 -9.74
N VAL A 172 2.89 16.42 -10.59
CA VAL A 172 3.18 16.84 -11.97
C VAL A 172 1.89 17.07 -12.77
N ALA A 173 0.94 16.14 -12.66
CA ALA A 173 -0.34 16.26 -13.35
C ALA A 173 -1.14 17.49 -12.87
N GLN A 174 -1.13 17.81 -11.59
CA GLN A 174 -1.80 19.01 -11.05
C GLN A 174 -1.13 20.32 -11.52
N VAL A 175 0.19 20.34 -11.69
CA VAL A 175 0.91 21.46 -12.30
C VAL A 175 0.56 21.56 -13.78
N ALA A 176 0.57 20.46 -14.51
CA ALA A 176 0.31 20.44 -15.94
C ALA A 176 -1.11 20.99 -16.31
N ILE A 177 -2.09 20.79 -15.44
CA ILE A 177 -3.45 21.31 -15.62
C ILE A 177 -3.67 22.69 -14.96
N GLY A 178 -2.63 23.33 -14.43
CA GLY A 178 -2.70 24.64 -13.79
C GLY A 178 -3.37 24.68 -12.42
N LYS A 179 -3.51 23.54 -11.75
CA LYS A 179 -4.06 23.48 -10.38
C LYS A 179 -3.01 23.84 -9.32
N LEU A 180 -1.74 23.59 -9.63
CA LEU A 180 -0.57 24.00 -8.85
C LEU A 180 0.36 24.81 -9.77
N ASP A 181 1.07 25.79 -9.20
CA ASP A 181 1.91 26.72 -9.97
C ASP A 181 3.19 26.09 -10.48
N CYS A 182 3.87 25.29 -9.67
CA CYS A 182 5.16 24.68 -10.00
C CYS A 182 5.43 23.42 -9.21
N ILE A 183 6.44 22.67 -9.66
CA ILE A 183 7.03 21.53 -8.93
C ILE A 183 8.15 22.06 -8.05
N GLY A 184 8.12 21.74 -6.76
CA GLY A 184 9.21 22.03 -5.84
C GLY A 184 10.28 20.94 -5.90
N VAL A 185 11.54 21.33 -6.10
CA VAL A 185 12.71 20.46 -5.94
C VAL A 185 13.33 20.78 -4.57
N PHE A 186 13.39 19.77 -3.69
CA PHE A 186 13.86 19.91 -2.32
C PHE A 186 15.27 19.34 -2.19
N GLY A 187 16.26 20.19 -2.36
CA GLY A 187 17.68 19.84 -2.30
C GLY A 187 18.27 19.44 -3.66
N ASP A 188 19.56 19.76 -3.79
CA ASP A 188 20.39 19.50 -4.97
C ASP A 188 21.81 19.06 -4.55
N ASP A 189 21.93 18.53 -3.33
CA ASP A 189 23.17 18.16 -2.65
C ASP A 189 23.37 16.65 -2.48
N TYR A 190 22.57 15.83 -3.19
CA TYR A 190 22.75 14.38 -3.22
C TYR A 190 23.99 14.01 -4.06
N ASP A 191 24.64 12.90 -3.69
CA ASP A 191 25.76 12.32 -4.45
C ASP A 191 25.23 11.61 -5.71
N THR A 192 24.74 12.40 -6.65
CA THR A 192 24.17 11.99 -7.95
C THR A 192 24.62 12.96 -9.04
N PRO A 193 24.58 12.59 -10.34
CA PRO A 193 25.07 13.44 -11.42
C PRO A 193 24.44 14.83 -11.51
N ASP A 194 23.20 14.99 -11.05
CA ASP A 194 22.45 16.25 -11.07
C ASP A 194 22.12 16.78 -9.66
N GLY A 195 22.65 16.15 -8.61
CA GLY A 195 22.41 16.52 -7.21
C GLY A 195 21.04 16.17 -6.68
N THR A 196 20.17 15.54 -7.49
CA THR A 196 18.81 15.14 -7.05
C THR A 196 18.73 13.69 -6.59
N GLY A 197 17.67 13.35 -5.86
CA GLY A 197 17.47 11.98 -5.37
C GLY A 197 17.06 11.02 -6.49
N VAL A 198 17.73 9.87 -6.59
CA VAL A 198 17.36 8.78 -7.52
C VAL A 198 16.16 7.99 -6.99
N ARG A 199 15.25 7.62 -7.90
CA ARG A 199 14.07 6.80 -7.60
C ARG A 199 13.81 5.81 -8.74
N ASP A 200 13.34 4.61 -8.37
CA ASP A 200 12.82 3.62 -9.32
C ASP A 200 11.31 3.78 -9.46
N TYR A 201 10.87 4.06 -10.68
CA TYR A 201 9.46 4.14 -11.06
C TYR A 201 9.09 2.90 -11.86
N ILE A 202 7.96 2.24 -11.49
CA ILE A 202 7.45 1.02 -12.11
C ILE A 202 6.00 1.20 -12.60
#